data_884d141333bdff82a0fc6f31dccc8a67
#
_entry.id   884d141333bdff82a0fc6f31dccc8a67
#
_cell.length_a   1.000
_cell.length_b   1.000
_cell.length_c   1.000
_cell.angle_alpha   90.00
_cell.angle_beta   90.00
_cell.angle_gamma   90.00
#
_symmetry.space_group_name_H-M   'P 1'
#
loop_
_entity.id
_entity.type
_entity.pdbx_description
1 polymer ?
#
loop_
_entity_poly.entity_id
_entity_poly.type
_entity_poly.pdbx_seq_one_letter_code
_entity_poly.pdbx_strand_id
1 'polypeptide(L)'
;VPDADLPMDGFGVQTFSDLFWKSFAASGGMVRGLCLGNNSNHTFCFELCTPDNQIVVRYPGYKVYLLAAKDNISGTEFPPEEYAPGLGVECAPTYRFGSTSEMLDFVSSRNPLAHEGIVVCDKHYNRIKVKNAGYLAYNKIKDSVAKSPRAVLEVILLGKEDDVMPLVAPHIQEIILSTKENLRVLLAVLDEEYARLHDADRKTFALAVQAGSGHLGPHMARW
;
A
#
# COMPACT_ATOMS: atom_id res chain seq x y z
N VAL A 1 13.48 -11.31 5.18
CA VAL A 1 13.30 -12.64 5.80
C VAL A 1 12.84 -13.57 4.70
N PRO A 2 13.76 -14.39 4.10
CA PRO A 2 13.42 -15.21 2.91
C PRO A 2 12.35 -16.26 3.16
N ASP A 3 12.26 -16.75 4.39
CA ASP A 3 11.35 -17.83 4.77
C ASP A 3 10.07 -17.32 5.46
N ALA A 4 9.79 -16.01 5.39
CA ALA A 4 8.54 -15.48 5.91
C ALA A 4 7.37 -15.89 5.00
N ASP A 5 6.29 -16.35 5.63
CA ASP A 5 5.08 -16.74 4.94
C ASP A 5 4.39 -15.51 4.33
N LEU A 6 3.90 -15.66 3.10
CA LEU A 6 3.02 -14.69 2.48
C LEU A 6 1.57 -15.00 2.86
N PRO A 7 0.73 -14.00 3.12
CA PRO A 7 -0.69 -14.22 3.25
C PRO A 7 -1.24 -14.74 1.93
N MET A 8 -1.73 -15.98 1.93
CA MET A 8 -2.27 -16.66 0.75
C MET A 8 -3.76 -16.97 0.93
N ASP A 9 -4.53 -16.60 -0.06
CA ASP A 9 -5.93 -17.02 -0.18
C ASP A 9 -5.98 -18.47 -0.69
N GLY A 10 -5.91 -19.42 0.23
CA GLY A 10 -6.47 -20.77 0.03
C GLY A 10 -5.62 -21.86 -0.64
N PHE A 11 -4.40 -21.63 -1.12
CA PHE A 11 -3.57 -22.67 -1.76
C PHE A 11 -2.10 -22.64 -1.31
N GLY A 12 -1.84 -23.28 -0.20
CA GLY A 12 -0.47 -23.60 0.27
C GLY A 12 0.32 -22.39 0.77
N VAL A 13 1.17 -22.61 1.76
CA VAL A 13 2.08 -21.57 2.27
C VAL A 13 3.18 -21.35 1.22
N GLN A 14 3.23 -20.17 0.62
CA GLN A 14 4.30 -19.72 -0.25
C GLN A 14 5.19 -18.75 0.51
N THR A 15 6.50 -19.00 0.51
CA THR A 15 7.47 -18.12 1.16
C THR A 15 7.93 -17.00 0.23
N PHE A 16 8.49 -15.91 0.79
CA PHE A 16 9.16 -14.89 -0.03
C PHE A 16 10.31 -15.45 -0.85
N SER A 17 10.97 -16.51 -0.39
CA SER A 17 12.01 -17.23 -1.14
C SER A 17 11.43 -17.87 -2.40
N ASP A 18 10.32 -18.59 -2.28
CA ASP A 18 9.66 -19.23 -3.43
C ASP A 18 9.19 -18.19 -4.45
N LEU A 19 8.60 -17.12 -3.95
CA LEU A 19 8.12 -16.01 -4.78
C LEU A 19 9.28 -15.33 -5.52
N PHE A 20 10.40 -15.11 -4.84
CA PHE A 20 11.61 -14.55 -5.45
C PHE A 20 12.14 -15.42 -6.58
N TRP A 21 12.35 -16.72 -6.35
CA TRP A 21 12.90 -17.62 -7.35
C TRP A 21 11.97 -17.83 -8.54
N LYS A 22 10.66 -17.89 -8.31
CA LYS A 22 9.64 -17.88 -9.38
C LYS A 22 9.74 -16.63 -10.23
N SER A 23 9.83 -15.44 -9.60
CA SER A 23 9.91 -14.17 -10.29
C SER A 23 11.25 -13.96 -10.98
N PHE A 24 12.35 -14.43 -10.39
CA PHE A 24 13.69 -14.41 -10.98
C PHE A 24 13.73 -15.22 -12.27
N ALA A 25 13.18 -16.44 -12.26
CA ALA A 25 13.07 -17.28 -13.45
C ALA A 25 12.16 -16.64 -14.52
N ALA A 26 11.00 -16.08 -14.11
CA ALA A 26 10.08 -15.38 -15.02
C ALA A 26 10.68 -14.13 -15.66
N SER A 27 11.63 -13.49 -14.99
CA SER A 27 12.42 -12.35 -15.53
C SER A 27 13.53 -12.76 -16.50
N GLY A 28 13.76 -14.05 -16.73
CA GLY A 28 14.88 -14.57 -17.50
C GLY A 28 16.16 -14.79 -16.67
N GLY A 29 16.04 -14.74 -15.35
CA GLY A 29 17.17 -14.83 -14.42
C GLY A 29 17.95 -16.13 -14.54
N MET A 30 19.28 -16.00 -14.56
CA MET A 30 20.23 -17.09 -14.69
C MET A 30 20.95 -17.33 -13.36
N VAL A 31 20.59 -18.41 -12.65
CA VAL A 31 21.24 -18.79 -11.37
C VAL A 31 22.75 -18.92 -11.52
N ARG A 32 23.25 -19.37 -12.68
CA ARG A 32 24.68 -19.40 -12.98
C ARG A 32 25.35 -18.05 -12.79
N GLY A 33 24.69 -16.95 -13.19
CA GLY A 33 25.23 -15.60 -13.05
C GLY A 33 25.48 -15.19 -11.61
N LEU A 34 24.71 -15.73 -10.67
CA LEU A 34 24.87 -15.48 -9.24
C LEU A 34 26.08 -16.21 -8.63
N CYS A 35 26.44 -17.37 -9.19
CA CYS A 35 27.39 -18.30 -8.59
C CYS A 35 28.74 -18.40 -9.31
N LEU A 36 28.89 -17.85 -10.52
CA LEU A 36 30.08 -18.05 -11.35
C LEU A 36 31.09 -16.87 -11.28
N GLY A 37 32.37 -17.22 -11.23
CA GLY A 37 33.48 -16.28 -11.28
C GLY A 37 33.55 -15.36 -10.06
N ASN A 38 33.87 -14.09 -10.30
CA ASN A 38 34.02 -13.07 -9.26
C ASN A 38 32.71 -12.75 -8.52
N ASN A 39 31.57 -13.20 -9.03
CA ASN A 39 30.25 -12.91 -8.45
C ASN A 39 29.99 -13.64 -7.14
N SER A 40 30.75 -14.70 -6.81
CA SER A 40 30.62 -15.43 -5.54
C SER A 40 30.88 -14.55 -4.30
N ASN A 41 31.62 -13.46 -4.46
CA ASN A 41 31.90 -12.49 -3.40
C ASN A 41 31.00 -11.25 -3.44
N HIS A 42 29.98 -11.24 -4.29
CA HIS A 42 29.09 -10.10 -4.43
C HIS A 42 27.76 -10.33 -3.72
N THR A 43 27.21 -9.25 -3.20
CA THR A 43 25.81 -9.18 -2.76
C THR A 43 25.01 -8.42 -3.83
N PHE A 44 23.92 -9.03 -4.28
CA PHE A 44 22.99 -8.43 -5.23
C PHE A 44 21.69 -8.06 -4.50
N CYS A 45 21.22 -6.84 -4.70
CA CYS A 45 19.96 -6.35 -4.15
C CYS A 45 18.92 -6.31 -5.27
N PHE A 46 17.77 -6.93 -5.03
CA PHE A 46 16.67 -6.98 -6.01
C PHE A 46 15.40 -6.36 -5.43
N GLU A 47 14.60 -5.75 -6.30
CA GLU A 47 13.21 -5.43 -6.04
C GLU A 47 12.33 -6.54 -6.59
N LEU A 48 11.46 -7.07 -5.74
CA LEU A 48 10.49 -8.10 -6.08
C LEU A 48 9.14 -7.44 -6.39
N CYS A 49 8.73 -7.49 -7.67
CA CYS A 49 7.53 -6.87 -8.19
C CYS A 49 6.54 -7.94 -8.62
N THR A 50 5.52 -8.23 -7.80
CA THR A 50 4.53 -9.27 -8.07
C THR A 50 3.13 -8.88 -7.59
N PRO A 51 2.07 -9.51 -8.12
CA PRO A 51 0.73 -9.34 -7.58
C PRO A 51 0.60 -9.79 -6.12
N ASP A 52 1.41 -10.77 -5.70
CA ASP A 52 1.27 -11.46 -4.40
C ASP A 52 1.89 -10.66 -3.23
N ASN A 53 2.83 -9.75 -3.50
CA ASN A 53 3.45 -8.88 -2.48
C ASN A 53 3.10 -7.39 -2.66
N GLN A 54 1.95 -7.11 -3.26
CA GLN A 54 1.51 -5.75 -3.55
C GLN A 54 1.26 -4.93 -2.27
N ILE A 55 1.82 -3.70 -2.24
CA ILE A 55 1.50 -2.71 -1.20
C ILE A 55 0.50 -1.70 -1.74
N VAL A 56 0.90 -0.82 -2.66
CA VAL A 56 0.03 0.16 -3.35
C VAL A 56 0.14 -0.02 -4.86
N VAL A 57 1.37 -0.04 -5.38
CA VAL A 57 1.64 -0.21 -6.81
C VAL A 57 1.22 -1.60 -7.26
N ARG A 58 0.46 -1.67 -8.36
CA ARG A 58 -0.02 -2.93 -8.93
C ARG A 58 0.93 -3.41 -10.01
N TYR A 59 1.40 -4.64 -9.84
CA TYR A 59 2.25 -5.30 -10.82
C TYR A 59 1.43 -6.33 -11.61
N PRO A 60 1.48 -6.31 -12.96
CA PRO A 60 0.68 -7.22 -13.80
C PRO A 60 1.24 -8.65 -13.85
N GLY A 61 2.43 -8.87 -13.31
CA GLY A 61 3.12 -10.16 -13.38
C GLY A 61 4.29 -10.27 -12.40
N TYR A 62 5.01 -11.36 -12.50
CA TYR A 62 6.14 -11.71 -11.65
C TYR A 62 7.43 -11.20 -12.26
N LYS A 63 8.11 -10.26 -11.60
CA LYS A 63 9.35 -9.67 -12.07
C LYS A 63 10.29 -9.32 -10.92
N VAL A 64 11.59 -9.37 -11.18
CA VAL A 64 12.62 -8.80 -10.33
C VAL A 64 13.43 -7.78 -11.09
N TYR A 65 13.87 -6.72 -10.40
CA TYR A 65 14.80 -5.73 -10.92
C TYR A 65 16.05 -5.70 -10.07
N LEU A 66 17.24 -5.71 -10.70
CA LEU A 66 18.48 -5.49 -9.99
C LEU A 66 18.60 -4.02 -9.60
N LEU A 67 18.84 -3.76 -8.31
CA LEU A 67 18.97 -2.40 -7.77
C LEU A 67 20.40 -2.03 -7.41
N ALA A 68 21.20 -3.00 -6.95
CA ALA A 68 22.57 -2.77 -6.53
C ALA A 68 23.41 -4.04 -6.62
N ALA A 69 24.71 -3.87 -6.82
CA ALA A 69 25.73 -4.92 -6.75
C ALA A 69 26.89 -4.42 -5.88
N LYS A 70 27.31 -5.21 -4.89
CA LYS A 70 28.35 -4.84 -3.95
C LYS A 70 29.35 -5.98 -3.77
N ASP A 71 30.63 -5.69 -3.87
CA ASP A 71 31.71 -6.60 -3.50
C ASP A 71 31.82 -6.68 -1.96
N ASN A 72 31.73 -7.87 -1.42
CA ASN A 72 31.71 -8.10 0.03
C ASN A 72 33.11 -7.99 0.66
N ILE A 73 34.17 -8.06 -0.15
CA ILE A 73 35.56 -7.98 0.35
C ILE A 73 35.99 -6.52 0.46
N SER A 74 35.86 -5.76 -0.63
CA SER A 74 36.24 -4.34 -0.67
C SER A 74 35.18 -3.41 -0.10
N GLY A 75 33.92 -3.86 -0.02
CA GLY A 75 32.78 -3.04 0.30
C GLY A 75 32.37 -2.08 -0.84
N THR A 76 33.01 -2.17 -2.00
CA THR A 76 32.76 -1.30 -3.15
C THR A 76 31.43 -1.68 -3.79
N GLU A 77 30.63 -0.68 -4.09
CA GLU A 77 29.41 -0.84 -4.86
C GLU A 77 29.68 -0.51 -6.34
N PHE A 78 28.99 -1.23 -7.23
CA PHE A 78 29.13 -1.12 -8.68
C PHE A 78 27.79 -0.81 -9.34
N PRO A 79 27.80 -0.20 -10.55
CA PRO A 79 26.59 0.01 -11.32
C PRO A 79 25.87 -1.33 -11.58
N PRO A 80 24.59 -1.48 -11.24
CA PRO A 80 23.84 -2.71 -11.47
C PRO A 80 23.80 -3.10 -12.96
N GLU A 81 23.89 -2.14 -13.86
CA GLU A 81 23.89 -2.33 -15.32
C GLU A 81 25.07 -3.19 -15.81
N GLU A 82 26.17 -3.23 -15.07
CA GLU A 82 27.34 -4.08 -15.40
C GLU A 82 27.06 -5.55 -15.15
N TYR A 83 26.16 -5.86 -14.20
CA TYR A 83 25.86 -7.24 -13.78
C TYR A 83 24.57 -7.77 -14.37
N ALA A 84 23.59 -6.92 -14.62
CA ALA A 84 22.25 -7.31 -15.06
C ALA A 84 22.24 -8.23 -16.29
N PRO A 85 23.05 -7.99 -17.37
CA PRO A 85 23.08 -8.90 -18.52
C PRO A 85 23.57 -10.29 -18.17
N GLY A 86 24.60 -10.40 -17.31
CA GLY A 86 25.14 -11.69 -16.84
C GLY A 86 24.19 -12.46 -15.91
N LEU A 87 23.28 -11.73 -15.24
CA LEU A 87 22.26 -12.30 -14.39
C LEU A 87 20.96 -12.60 -15.14
N GLY A 88 20.79 -12.09 -16.38
CA GLY A 88 19.59 -12.27 -17.19
C GLY A 88 18.38 -11.49 -16.69
N VAL A 89 18.60 -10.41 -15.94
CA VAL A 89 17.53 -9.58 -15.38
C VAL A 89 17.65 -8.13 -15.85
N GLU A 90 16.61 -7.34 -15.65
CA GLU A 90 16.63 -5.91 -15.91
C GLU A 90 17.04 -5.11 -14.66
N CYS A 91 17.59 -3.90 -14.86
CA CYS A 91 17.74 -2.90 -13.82
C CYS A 91 16.44 -2.08 -13.68
N ALA A 92 16.27 -1.43 -12.54
CA ALA A 92 15.24 -0.41 -12.40
C ALA A 92 15.47 0.73 -13.40
N PRO A 93 14.39 1.35 -13.94
CA PRO A 93 14.53 2.47 -14.84
C PRO A 93 15.32 3.62 -14.23
N THR A 94 16.27 4.19 -14.97
CA THR A 94 17.11 5.31 -14.53
C THR A 94 16.66 6.60 -15.21
N TYR A 95 16.58 7.68 -14.43
CA TYR A 95 16.21 9.01 -14.90
C TYR A 95 17.33 10.00 -14.63
N ARG A 96 17.46 11.02 -15.47
CA ARG A 96 18.40 12.13 -15.29
C ARG A 96 17.64 13.44 -15.28
N PHE A 97 17.96 14.32 -14.34
CA PHE A 97 17.30 15.61 -14.17
C PHE A 97 18.34 16.73 -14.16
N GLY A 98 18.01 17.86 -14.77
CA GLY A 98 18.85 19.06 -14.78
C GLY A 98 18.79 19.85 -13.47
N SER A 99 17.73 19.64 -12.65
CA SER A 99 17.53 20.34 -11.40
C SER A 99 16.70 19.52 -10.40
N THR A 100 16.79 19.89 -9.12
CA THR A 100 15.94 19.32 -8.07
C THR A 100 14.45 19.63 -8.30
N SER A 101 14.14 20.82 -8.83
CA SER A 101 12.75 21.18 -9.15
C SER A 101 12.15 20.25 -10.19
N GLU A 102 12.87 20.04 -11.31
CA GLU A 102 12.45 19.12 -12.37
C GLU A 102 12.22 17.70 -11.83
N MET A 103 13.10 17.23 -10.96
CA MET A 103 12.96 15.93 -10.30
C MET A 103 11.71 15.85 -9.44
N LEU A 104 11.42 16.88 -8.63
CA LEU A 104 10.24 16.91 -7.77
C LEU A 104 8.94 17.00 -8.58
N ASP A 105 8.95 17.79 -9.66
CA ASP A 105 7.83 17.90 -10.60
C ASP A 105 7.55 16.56 -11.29
N PHE A 106 8.62 15.86 -11.70
CA PHE A 106 8.51 14.51 -12.25
C PHE A 106 7.84 13.54 -11.26
N VAL A 107 8.28 13.51 -10.01
CA VAL A 107 7.72 12.61 -9.00
C VAL A 107 6.25 12.96 -8.69
N SER A 108 5.93 14.24 -8.55
CA SER A 108 4.58 14.70 -8.20
C SER A 108 3.56 14.49 -9.34
N SER A 109 4.01 14.55 -10.60
CA SER A 109 3.15 14.34 -11.78
C SER A 109 2.81 12.88 -12.06
N ARG A 110 3.49 11.93 -11.41
CA ARG A 110 3.26 10.49 -11.64
C ARG A 110 2.02 9.99 -10.92
N ASN A 111 1.32 9.05 -11.56
CA ASN A 111 0.20 8.36 -10.93
C ASN A 111 0.67 7.59 -9.67
N PRO A 112 0.20 7.94 -8.48
CA PRO A 112 0.62 7.33 -7.23
C PRO A 112 0.29 5.84 -7.11
N LEU A 113 -0.66 5.33 -7.89
CA LEU A 113 -1.00 3.89 -7.95
C LEU A 113 -0.03 3.09 -8.82
N ALA A 114 0.76 3.76 -9.66
CA ALA A 114 1.74 3.14 -10.54
C ALA A 114 3.20 3.43 -10.14
N HIS A 115 3.41 4.48 -9.33
CA HIS A 115 4.75 4.94 -8.95
C HIS A 115 4.82 5.37 -7.49
N GLU A 116 5.65 4.67 -6.71
CA GLU A 116 5.92 5.03 -5.32
C GLU A 116 6.74 6.34 -5.21
N GLY A 117 7.66 6.55 -6.15
CA GLY A 117 8.62 7.63 -6.18
C GLY A 117 9.90 7.23 -6.89
N ILE A 118 11.00 7.86 -6.54
CA ILE A 118 12.34 7.56 -7.06
C ILE A 118 13.36 7.45 -5.94
N VAL A 119 14.46 6.78 -6.21
CA VAL A 119 15.67 6.78 -5.37
C VAL A 119 16.74 7.61 -6.07
N VAL A 120 17.13 8.72 -5.46
CA VAL A 120 18.23 9.54 -5.90
C VAL A 120 19.51 8.92 -5.39
N CYS A 121 20.48 8.68 -6.29
CA CYS A 121 21.76 8.06 -5.96
C CYS A 121 22.89 8.98 -6.46
N ASP A 122 23.86 9.29 -5.58
CA ASP A 122 25.05 10.03 -5.96
C ASP A 122 26.18 9.12 -6.51
N LYS A 123 27.27 9.72 -6.91
CA LYS A 123 28.45 8.99 -7.42
C LYS A 123 29.16 8.09 -6.38
N HIS A 124 28.81 8.23 -5.11
CA HIS A 124 29.33 7.44 -3.99
C HIS A 124 28.32 6.41 -3.50
N TYR A 125 27.22 6.20 -4.24
CA TYR A 125 26.09 5.31 -3.92
C TYR A 125 25.34 5.68 -2.65
N ASN A 126 25.44 6.94 -2.16
CA ASN A 126 24.52 7.42 -1.16
C ASN A 126 23.12 7.60 -1.79
N ARG A 127 22.11 7.11 -1.10
CA ARG A 127 20.74 7.06 -1.61
C ARG A 127 19.77 7.83 -0.73
N ILE A 128 18.89 8.58 -1.38
CA ILE A 128 17.75 9.24 -0.73
C ILE A 128 16.49 8.85 -1.50
N LYS A 129 15.48 8.37 -0.77
CA LYS A 129 14.19 8.02 -1.35
C LYS A 129 13.26 9.25 -1.35
N VAL A 130 12.82 9.65 -2.53
CA VAL A 130 11.85 10.73 -2.76
C VAL A 130 10.53 10.08 -3.14
N LYS A 131 9.57 10.07 -2.21
CA LYS A 131 8.27 9.43 -2.42
C LYS A 131 7.25 10.40 -3.00
N ASN A 132 6.37 9.89 -3.85
CA ASN A 132 5.20 10.61 -4.32
C ASN A 132 4.25 10.89 -3.14
N ALA A 133 3.82 12.15 -2.99
CA ALA A 133 2.94 12.54 -1.88
C ALA A 133 1.59 11.80 -1.91
N GLY A 134 1.03 11.58 -3.10
CA GLY A 134 -0.18 10.78 -3.27
C GLY A 134 0.02 9.32 -2.83
N TYR A 135 1.14 8.70 -3.19
CA TYR A 135 1.48 7.36 -2.72
C TYR A 135 1.54 7.28 -1.19
N LEU A 136 2.18 8.26 -0.53
CA LEU A 136 2.23 8.30 0.94
C LEU A 136 0.84 8.43 1.57
N ALA A 137 -0.03 9.27 0.98
CA ALA A 137 -1.40 9.43 1.43
C ALA A 137 -2.18 8.11 1.28
N TYR A 138 -2.10 7.45 0.14
CA TYR A 138 -2.74 6.16 -0.11
C TYR A 138 -2.24 5.06 0.82
N ASN A 139 -0.93 4.94 1.00
CA ASN A 139 -0.35 3.93 1.89
C ASN A 139 -0.82 4.13 3.34
N LYS A 140 -0.87 5.39 3.82
CA LYS A 140 -1.37 5.73 5.15
C LYS A 140 -2.85 5.38 5.32
N ILE A 141 -3.69 5.70 4.33
CA ILE A 141 -5.12 5.40 4.35
C ILE A 141 -5.34 3.89 4.37
N LYS A 142 -4.70 3.14 3.46
CA LYS A 142 -4.77 1.67 3.40
C LYS A 142 -4.44 1.04 4.76
N ASP A 143 -3.34 1.43 5.36
CA ASP A 143 -2.87 0.92 6.65
C ASP A 143 -3.83 1.25 7.80
N SER A 144 -4.44 2.43 7.77
CA SER A 144 -5.39 2.89 8.79
C SER A 144 -6.71 2.15 8.70
N VAL A 145 -7.28 2.05 7.50
CA VAL A 145 -8.58 1.42 7.24
C VAL A 145 -8.53 -0.08 7.54
N ALA A 146 -7.43 -0.76 7.20
CA ALA A 146 -7.26 -2.18 7.48
C ALA A 146 -7.16 -2.50 8.99
N LYS A 147 -6.83 -1.52 9.84
CA LYS A 147 -6.54 -1.73 11.26
C LYS A 147 -7.62 -1.22 12.22
N SER A 148 -8.56 -0.39 11.78
CA SER A 148 -9.45 0.31 12.70
C SER A 148 -10.84 0.58 12.12
N PRO A 149 -11.93 0.11 12.78
CA PRO A 149 -13.30 0.49 12.43
C PRO A 149 -13.54 2.00 12.42
N ARG A 150 -12.83 2.74 13.30
CA ARG A 150 -12.89 4.21 13.34
C ARG A 150 -12.37 4.84 12.04
N ALA A 151 -11.29 4.31 11.48
CA ALA A 151 -10.75 4.81 10.23
C ALA A 151 -11.68 4.53 9.04
N VAL A 152 -12.42 3.41 9.06
CA VAL A 152 -13.48 3.12 8.08
C VAL A 152 -14.58 4.19 8.16
N LEU A 153 -15.07 4.49 9.37
CA LEU A 153 -16.07 5.55 9.57
C LEU A 153 -15.57 6.92 9.12
N GLU A 154 -14.32 7.27 9.42
CA GLU A 154 -13.71 8.53 9.02
C GLU A 154 -13.66 8.67 7.48
N VAL A 155 -13.29 7.61 6.77
CA VAL A 155 -13.30 7.58 5.30
C VAL A 155 -14.71 7.83 4.76
N ILE A 156 -15.72 7.19 5.33
CA ILE A 156 -17.13 7.32 4.92
C ILE A 156 -17.65 8.75 5.21
N LEU A 157 -17.40 9.26 6.42
CA LEU A 157 -17.85 10.60 6.83
C LEU A 157 -17.20 11.73 6.03
N LEU A 158 -15.98 11.51 5.50
CA LEU A 158 -15.28 12.44 4.62
C LEU A 158 -15.65 12.29 3.13
N GLY A 159 -16.47 11.29 2.76
CA GLY A 159 -16.82 11.00 1.37
C GLY A 159 -15.62 10.56 0.52
N LYS A 160 -14.69 9.82 1.12
CA LYS A 160 -13.42 9.39 0.50
C LYS A 160 -13.42 7.91 0.09
N GLU A 161 -14.58 7.26 0.09
CA GLU A 161 -14.70 5.82 -0.20
C GLU A 161 -14.18 5.48 -1.58
N ASP A 162 -14.54 6.27 -2.59
CA ASP A 162 -14.15 6.04 -3.99
C ASP A 162 -12.62 6.12 -4.19
N ASP A 163 -11.94 6.97 -3.40
CA ASP A 163 -10.48 7.07 -3.42
C ASP A 163 -9.79 5.87 -2.74
N VAL A 164 -10.46 5.25 -1.75
CA VAL A 164 -9.91 4.18 -0.92
C VAL A 164 -10.23 2.80 -1.46
N MET A 165 -11.44 2.60 -1.99
CA MET A 165 -11.92 1.29 -2.50
C MET A 165 -10.93 0.58 -3.43
N PRO A 166 -10.29 1.25 -4.43
CA PRO A 166 -9.33 0.60 -5.31
C PRO A 166 -8.04 0.13 -4.64
N LEU A 167 -7.78 0.59 -3.41
CA LEU A 167 -6.49 0.43 -2.72
C LEU A 167 -6.51 -0.68 -1.68
N VAL A 168 -7.69 -1.10 -1.25
CA VAL A 168 -7.87 -2.06 -0.16
C VAL A 168 -8.26 -3.43 -0.69
N ALA A 169 -8.00 -4.46 0.11
CA ALA A 169 -8.36 -5.83 -0.21
C ALA A 169 -9.89 -6.03 -0.26
N PRO A 170 -10.43 -7.01 -1.02
CA PRO A 170 -11.86 -7.22 -1.18
C PRO A 170 -12.64 -7.29 0.13
N HIS A 171 -12.13 -7.98 1.14
CA HIS A 171 -12.80 -8.08 2.45
C HIS A 171 -12.89 -6.72 3.17
N ILE A 172 -11.94 -5.81 2.96
CA ILE A 172 -12.01 -4.44 3.50
C ILE A 172 -13.02 -3.60 2.72
N GLN A 173 -13.13 -3.81 1.40
CA GLN A 173 -14.16 -3.17 0.58
C GLN A 173 -15.57 -3.53 1.09
N GLU A 174 -15.80 -4.80 1.41
CA GLU A 174 -17.06 -5.27 1.99
C GLU A 174 -17.36 -4.61 3.34
N ILE A 175 -16.33 -4.45 4.21
CA ILE A 175 -16.47 -3.74 5.49
C ILE A 175 -16.85 -2.26 5.25
N ILE A 176 -16.22 -1.57 4.31
CA ILE A 176 -16.56 -0.18 3.98
C ILE A 176 -18.02 -0.09 3.51
N LEU A 177 -18.42 -0.93 2.56
CA LEU A 177 -19.78 -0.91 2.00
C LEU A 177 -20.85 -1.24 3.05
N SER A 178 -20.63 -2.28 3.85
CA SER A 178 -21.57 -2.66 4.90
C SER A 178 -21.66 -1.60 6.00
N THR A 179 -20.54 -0.97 6.37
CA THR A 179 -20.52 0.12 7.35
C THR A 179 -21.25 1.35 6.83
N LYS A 180 -21.08 1.69 5.55
CA LYS A 180 -21.79 2.79 4.88
C LYS A 180 -23.31 2.57 4.89
N GLU A 181 -23.76 1.37 4.55
CA GLU A 181 -25.17 1.02 4.56
C GLU A 181 -25.76 1.03 6.00
N ASN A 182 -25.04 0.49 6.97
CA ASN A 182 -25.46 0.54 8.39
C ASN A 182 -25.55 1.98 8.89
N LEU A 183 -24.62 2.85 8.51
CA LEU A 183 -24.67 4.27 8.86
C LEU A 183 -25.87 4.96 8.21
N ARG A 184 -26.17 4.67 6.94
CA ARG A 184 -27.34 5.20 6.22
C ARG A 184 -28.65 4.81 6.92
N VAL A 185 -28.80 3.53 7.31
CA VAL A 185 -29.96 3.03 8.03
C VAL A 185 -30.09 3.72 9.40
N LEU A 186 -28.97 3.84 10.13
CA LEU A 186 -28.96 4.51 11.43
C LEU A 186 -29.39 5.98 11.31
N LEU A 187 -28.86 6.71 10.33
CA LEU A 187 -29.23 8.11 10.10
C LEU A 187 -30.72 8.25 9.74
N ALA A 188 -31.27 7.37 8.90
CA ALA A 188 -32.69 7.38 8.57
C ALA A 188 -33.57 7.17 9.81
N VAL A 189 -33.22 6.21 10.68
CA VAL A 189 -33.93 5.99 11.95
C VAL A 189 -33.84 7.22 12.87
N LEU A 190 -32.67 7.86 12.94
CA LEU A 190 -32.49 9.08 13.74
C LEU A 190 -33.31 10.25 13.19
N ASP A 191 -33.39 10.41 11.87
CA ASP A 191 -34.19 11.45 11.22
C ASP A 191 -35.68 11.22 11.46
N GLU A 192 -36.17 9.99 11.36
CA GLU A 192 -37.56 9.63 11.65
C GLU A 192 -37.92 9.92 13.12
N GLU A 193 -37.07 9.49 14.07
CA GLU A 193 -37.29 9.76 15.49
C GLU A 193 -37.21 11.26 15.81
N TYR A 194 -36.28 11.98 15.20
CA TYR A 194 -36.20 13.42 15.38
C TYR A 194 -37.45 14.10 14.81
N ALA A 195 -37.90 13.75 13.61
CA ALA A 195 -39.11 14.31 13.01
C ALA A 195 -40.37 14.07 13.88
N ARG A 196 -40.40 12.94 14.58
CA ARG A 196 -41.50 12.61 15.53
C ARG A 196 -41.44 13.46 16.80
N LEU A 197 -40.27 13.88 17.24
CA LEU A 197 -40.07 14.43 18.60
C LEU A 197 -39.64 15.91 18.60
N HIS A 198 -39.27 16.50 17.48
CA HIS A 198 -38.67 17.84 17.43
C HIS A 198 -39.58 18.96 17.92
N ASP A 199 -40.93 18.79 17.82
CA ASP A 199 -41.92 19.76 18.30
C ASP A 199 -42.33 19.48 19.76
N ALA A 200 -41.87 18.40 20.39
CA ALA A 200 -42.18 18.09 21.77
C ALA A 200 -41.45 19.02 22.76
N ASP A 201 -42.05 19.26 23.90
CA ASP A 201 -41.32 19.96 24.97
C ASP A 201 -40.09 19.18 25.44
N ARG A 202 -39.13 19.90 26.01
CA ARG A 202 -37.83 19.35 26.40
C ARG A 202 -37.90 18.11 27.29
N LYS A 203 -38.92 18.06 28.20
CA LYS A 203 -39.10 16.95 29.15
C LYS A 203 -39.62 15.72 28.40
N THR A 204 -40.62 15.91 27.57
CA THR A 204 -41.21 14.85 26.73
C THR A 204 -40.19 14.28 25.77
N PHE A 205 -39.40 15.17 25.10
CA PHE A 205 -38.30 14.76 24.23
C PHE A 205 -37.28 13.89 24.99
N ALA A 206 -36.80 14.35 26.14
CA ALA A 206 -35.81 13.63 26.94
C ALA A 206 -36.33 12.26 27.44
N LEU A 207 -37.59 12.19 27.87
CA LEU A 207 -38.22 10.94 28.33
C LEU A 207 -38.39 9.95 27.14
N ALA A 208 -38.79 10.44 25.96
CA ALA A 208 -38.98 9.60 24.80
C ALA A 208 -37.61 9.04 24.29
N VAL A 209 -36.57 9.87 24.29
CA VAL A 209 -35.21 9.44 23.97
C VAL A 209 -34.68 8.40 24.95
N GLN A 210 -34.97 8.53 26.25
CA GLN A 210 -34.59 7.54 27.24
C GLN A 210 -35.41 6.24 27.16
N ALA A 211 -36.68 6.31 26.82
CA ALA A 211 -37.58 5.16 26.76
C ALA A 211 -37.53 4.40 25.44
N GLY A 212 -37.31 5.10 24.33
CA GLY A 212 -37.44 4.55 22.98
C GLY A 212 -36.24 3.79 22.46
N SER A 213 -35.16 3.65 23.23
CA SER A 213 -33.93 3.30 22.56
C SER A 213 -32.98 2.47 23.40
N GLY A 214 -33.25 1.20 23.50
CA GLY A 214 -32.25 0.27 24.02
C GLY A 214 -30.87 0.35 23.35
N HIS A 215 -30.80 0.84 22.13
CA HIS A 215 -29.55 1.01 21.37
C HIS A 215 -29.21 2.47 20.99
N LEU A 216 -30.17 3.35 20.81
CA LEU A 216 -29.97 4.73 20.35
C LEU A 216 -30.02 5.80 21.45
N GLY A 217 -30.66 5.52 22.59
CA GLY A 217 -30.86 6.47 23.69
C GLY A 217 -29.58 7.15 24.20
N PRO A 218 -28.50 6.41 24.47
CA PRO A 218 -27.25 7.01 24.92
C PRO A 218 -26.59 7.93 23.87
N HIS A 219 -26.88 7.73 22.59
CA HIS A 219 -26.32 8.52 21.50
C HIS A 219 -27.13 9.77 21.22
N MET A 220 -28.47 9.69 21.32
CA MET A 220 -29.36 10.85 21.13
C MET A 220 -29.33 11.82 22.31
N ALA A 221 -29.07 11.34 23.54
CA ALA A 221 -29.01 12.19 24.73
C ALA A 221 -27.79 13.16 24.77
N ARG A 222 -26.88 13.07 23.83
CA ARG A 222 -25.66 13.92 23.73
C ARG A 222 -25.80 15.06 22.75
N TRP A 223 -26.92 15.19 22.05
CA TRP A 223 -27.29 16.30 21.16
C TRP A 223 -28.35 17.16 21.80
#